data_25e8c6fcaf957d4474abd56b85b54506
#
_entry.id   25e8c6fcaf957d4474abd56b85b54506
#
_cell.length_a   1.000
_cell.length_b   1.000
_cell.length_c   1.000
_cell.angle_alpha   90.00
_cell.angle_beta   90.00
_cell.angle_gamma   90.00
#
_symmetry.space_group_name_H-M   'P 1'
#
loop_
_entity.id
_entity.type
_entity.pdbx_description
1 polymer ?
#
loop_
_entity_poly.entity_id
_entity_poly.type
_entity_poly.pdbx_seq_one_letter_code
_entity_poly.pdbx_strand_id
1 'polypeptide(L)'
;MLRIILALVATLAVGLGNRPAHADASWQGAQIMAGGKGYVATPMGQIHYRDRGPKDAKIPFLLIHQAWMSMVEFAEIQDELAALGYRSIAIDTIGYGMSDPGPERPTIPDLADTLVPLLDSLQIRQVVIAGHHTGSLLAVSFAARYPDRVVAVILHGSPFFNKEEQAAALAKGSYDRTLHEDGSQFSAWYSYKVPGDPRPNTPENLRSRTWMLLSLYLMGPDVGHWAVYHYDMAPDALSIKAPTLILTDAHDMINALDERLAKLRPDFKFQIFSDYTGIQMMNEPKRWAETVVDFAAPIMVR
;
A
#
# COMPACT_ATOMS: atom_id res chain seq x y z
N MET A 1 45.38 43.31 11.86
CA MET A 1 44.81 41.97 11.81
C MET A 1 43.33 42.03 11.63
N LEU A 2 42.87 42.33 10.40
CA LEU A 2 41.44 42.32 10.07
C LEU A 2 41.29 42.40 8.54
N ARG A 3 41.64 41.36 7.82
CA ARG A 3 41.41 41.23 6.36
C ARG A 3 41.60 39.79 5.94
N ILE A 4 40.76 38.88 6.35
CA ILE A 4 40.57 37.55 5.71
C ILE A 4 39.24 36.97 6.25
N ILE A 5 38.11 37.52 5.84
CA ILE A 5 36.79 36.84 5.85
C ILE A 5 35.87 37.65 4.91
N LEU A 6 36.16 37.67 3.64
CA LEU A 6 35.23 38.19 2.63
C LEU A 6 35.57 37.70 1.21
N ALA A 7 35.76 36.42 1.07
CA ALA A 7 36.04 35.83 -0.24
C ALA A 7 35.55 34.40 -0.37
N LEU A 8 34.30 34.12 0.06
CA LEU A 8 33.69 32.78 -0.17
C LEU A 8 32.16 32.80 -0.32
N VAL A 9 31.61 33.85 -0.92
CA VAL A 9 30.16 33.92 -1.24
C VAL A 9 29.90 34.31 -2.70
N ALA A 10 30.85 34.19 -3.58
CA ALA A 10 30.65 34.62 -4.95
C ALA A 10 31.12 33.58 -5.98
N THR A 11 30.67 32.32 -5.90
CA THR A 11 30.80 31.41 -7.04
C THR A 11 29.86 30.19 -6.88
N LEU A 12 28.56 30.41 -6.86
CA LEU A 12 27.56 29.37 -7.11
C LEU A 12 26.40 29.93 -7.95
N ALA A 13 26.76 30.75 -8.94
CA ALA A 13 25.88 31.07 -10.07
C ALA A 13 26.43 30.38 -11.30
N VAL A 14 26.54 29.05 -11.27
CA VAL A 14 26.88 28.26 -12.46
C VAL A 14 25.64 27.51 -12.89
N GLY A 15 25.07 27.91 -14.03
CA GLY A 15 24.33 27.05 -14.93
C GLY A 15 22.88 26.80 -14.58
N LEU A 16 22.04 27.86 -14.58
CA LEU A 16 20.65 27.71 -15.01
C LEU A 16 20.63 27.56 -16.55
N GLY A 17 21.35 26.55 -17.06
CA GLY A 17 21.16 26.07 -18.42
C GLY A 17 19.77 25.45 -18.52
N ASN A 18 19.10 25.72 -19.63
CA ASN A 18 17.80 25.17 -20.02
C ASN A 18 17.56 23.77 -19.45
N ARG A 19 16.81 23.66 -18.36
CA ARG A 19 16.27 22.39 -17.94
C ARG A 19 15.21 21.99 -18.97
N PRO A 20 15.24 20.77 -19.51
CA PRO A 20 14.16 20.31 -20.37
C PRO A 20 12.83 20.41 -19.62
N ALA A 21 11.74 20.60 -20.34
CA ALA A 21 10.38 20.81 -19.87
C ALA A 21 9.79 19.68 -18.97
N HIS A 22 10.61 18.72 -18.55
CA HIS A 22 10.24 17.68 -17.58
C HIS A 22 10.46 18.08 -16.11
N ALA A 23 10.84 19.35 -15.85
CA ALA A 23 11.15 19.81 -14.50
C ALA A 23 9.92 20.30 -13.71
N ASP A 24 8.72 20.30 -14.29
CA ASP A 24 7.51 20.81 -13.63
C ASP A 24 6.72 19.74 -12.84
N ALA A 25 7.20 18.52 -12.72
CA ALA A 25 6.73 17.60 -11.69
C ALA A 25 7.37 18.05 -10.36
N SER A 26 6.92 19.19 -9.84
CA SER A 26 7.30 19.63 -8.52
C SER A 26 6.92 18.54 -7.54
N TRP A 27 7.89 18.12 -6.70
CA TRP A 27 7.64 17.19 -5.61
C TRP A 27 6.55 17.75 -4.68
N GLN A 28 5.34 17.21 -4.78
CA GLN A 28 4.19 17.62 -3.97
C GLN A 28 3.94 16.72 -2.76
N GLY A 29 4.90 15.86 -2.41
CA GLY A 29 4.73 14.83 -1.39
C GLY A 29 4.23 15.34 -0.04
N ALA A 30 4.66 16.53 0.40
CA ALA A 30 4.18 17.11 1.65
C ALA A 30 2.70 17.55 1.57
N GLN A 31 2.23 18.02 0.41
CA GLN A 31 0.84 18.42 0.18
C GLN A 31 -0.07 17.19 0.09
N ILE A 32 0.35 16.16 -0.65
CA ILE A 32 -0.38 14.89 -0.77
C ILE A 32 -0.61 14.26 0.61
N MET A 33 0.36 14.38 1.52
CA MET A 33 0.29 13.82 2.87
C MET A 33 -0.32 14.78 3.91
N ALA A 34 -0.89 15.92 3.50
CA ALA A 34 -1.42 16.91 4.45
C ALA A 34 -2.72 16.45 5.13
N GLY A 35 -2.82 16.72 6.45
CA GLY A 35 -4.05 16.59 7.25
C GLY A 35 -4.49 15.17 7.58
N GLY A 36 -5.42 15.06 8.52
CA GLY A 36 -6.14 13.83 8.87
C GLY A 36 -5.35 12.73 9.57
N LYS A 37 -4.10 12.96 9.96
CA LYS A 37 -3.23 11.96 10.57
C LYS A 37 -3.50 11.76 12.05
N GLY A 38 -3.29 10.55 12.53
CA GLY A 38 -3.39 10.20 13.94
C GLY A 38 -2.76 8.85 14.25
N TYR A 39 -2.79 8.51 15.52
CA TYR A 39 -2.29 7.24 16.04
C TYR A 39 -3.37 6.58 16.89
N VAL A 40 -3.48 5.26 16.79
CA VAL A 40 -4.34 4.44 17.64
C VAL A 40 -3.50 3.36 18.29
N ALA A 41 -3.63 3.23 19.63
CA ALA A 41 -2.99 2.15 20.36
C ALA A 41 -3.68 0.82 20.08
N THR A 42 -2.88 -0.21 19.84
CA THR A 42 -3.31 -1.60 19.68
C THR A 42 -2.48 -2.50 20.61
N PRO A 43 -2.85 -3.77 20.81
CA PRO A 43 -2.03 -4.71 21.58
C PRO A 43 -0.62 -4.93 21.00
N MET A 44 -0.40 -4.61 19.71
CA MET A 44 0.88 -4.77 19.03
C MET A 44 1.71 -3.49 18.90
N GLY A 45 1.21 -2.37 19.43
CA GLY A 45 1.81 -1.04 19.28
C GLY A 45 0.84 -0.04 18.65
N GLN A 46 1.32 1.17 18.40
CA GLN A 46 0.51 2.22 17.79
C GLN A 46 0.45 2.07 16.26
N ILE A 47 -0.75 2.14 15.71
CA ILE A 47 -0.98 2.26 14.27
C ILE A 47 -1.09 3.73 13.90
N HIS A 48 -0.28 4.17 12.95
CA HIS A 48 -0.43 5.45 12.27
C HIS A 48 -1.48 5.34 11.17
N TYR A 49 -2.33 6.36 11.04
CA TYR A 49 -3.35 6.42 10.00
C TYR A 49 -3.53 7.82 9.44
N ARG A 50 -4.11 7.91 8.24
CA ARG A 50 -4.63 9.14 7.63
C ARG A 50 -6.10 8.93 7.27
N ASP A 51 -6.94 9.87 7.71
CA ASP A 51 -8.39 9.89 7.52
C ASP A 51 -8.78 11.05 6.60
N ARG A 52 -9.34 10.75 5.43
CA ARG A 52 -9.71 11.72 4.38
C ARG A 52 -11.17 11.56 3.96
N GLY A 53 -11.75 12.66 3.47
CA GLY A 53 -13.14 12.71 3.02
C GLY A 53 -14.13 13.13 4.11
N PRO A 54 -15.46 13.01 3.86
CA PRO A 54 -16.51 13.46 4.77
C PRO A 54 -16.52 12.62 6.04
N LYS A 55 -16.42 13.30 7.19
CA LYS A 55 -16.28 12.65 8.51
C LYS A 55 -17.57 11.98 9.00
N ASP A 56 -18.70 12.36 8.47
CA ASP A 56 -20.03 11.81 8.75
C ASP A 56 -20.36 10.54 7.93
N ALA A 57 -19.50 10.17 6.98
CA ALA A 57 -19.66 8.93 6.24
C ALA A 57 -19.55 7.72 7.18
N LYS A 58 -20.62 6.92 7.23
CA LYS A 58 -20.76 5.78 8.14
C LYS A 58 -19.92 4.56 7.75
N ILE A 59 -19.68 4.39 6.47
CA ILE A 59 -18.94 3.25 5.91
C ILE A 59 -17.77 3.82 5.08
N PRO A 60 -16.60 4.03 5.69
CA PRO A 60 -15.40 4.45 4.96
C PRO A 60 -14.73 3.27 4.25
N PHE A 61 -13.84 3.59 3.30
CA PHE A 61 -12.84 2.65 2.81
C PHE A 61 -11.71 2.53 3.83
N LEU A 62 -11.34 1.31 4.20
CA LEU A 62 -10.11 1.00 4.96
C LEU A 62 -9.07 0.47 3.98
N LEU A 63 -7.95 1.18 3.84
CA LEU A 63 -6.93 0.96 2.81
C LEU A 63 -5.66 0.41 3.46
N ILE A 64 -5.21 -0.78 3.02
CA ILE A 64 -4.09 -1.53 3.62
C ILE A 64 -3.04 -1.78 2.55
N HIS A 65 -1.84 -1.18 2.75
CA HIS A 65 -0.73 -1.21 1.81
C HIS A 65 -0.04 -2.58 1.70
N GLN A 66 0.76 -2.75 0.65
CA GLN A 66 1.65 -3.90 0.48
C GLN A 66 2.88 -3.83 1.41
N ALA A 67 3.56 -4.96 1.61
CA ALA A 67 4.89 -4.98 2.21
C ALA A 67 5.85 -4.06 1.44
N TRP A 68 6.80 -3.44 2.17
CA TRP A 68 7.74 -2.39 1.74
C TRP A 68 7.12 -1.03 1.41
N MET A 69 5.81 -0.92 1.47
CA MET A 69 5.14 0.36 1.35
C MET A 69 4.67 0.85 2.72
N SER A 70 3.92 1.89 2.70
CA SER A 70 3.23 2.50 3.82
C SER A 70 1.91 3.11 3.31
N MET A 71 1.14 3.78 4.13
CA MET A 71 -0.09 4.43 3.69
C MET A 71 0.11 5.45 2.55
N VAL A 72 1.34 5.85 2.26
CA VAL A 72 1.65 6.74 1.12
C VAL A 72 1.24 6.14 -0.21
N GLU A 73 1.15 4.80 -0.29
CA GLU A 73 0.63 4.10 -1.46
C GLU A 73 -0.77 4.57 -1.86
N PHE A 74 -1.58 4.91 -0.86
CA PHE A 74 -2.96 5.37 -1.05
C PHE A 74 -3.14 6.89 -0.93
N ALA A 75 -2.07 7.66 -0.82
CA ALA A 75 -2.18 9.09 -0.53
C ALA A 75 -2.99 9.85 -1.57
N GLU A 76 -2.71 9.64 -2.86
CA GLU A 76 -3.45 10.27 -3.97
C GLU A 76 -4.83 9.63 -4.16
N ILE A 77 -4.94 8.31 -3.98
CA ILE A 77 -6.21 7.58 -4.02
C ILE A 77 -7.19 8.11 -2.97
N GLN A 78 -6.72 8.43 -1.77
CA GLN A 78 -7.56 9.04 -0.73
C GLN A 78 -8.10 10.42 -1.14
N ASP A 79 -7.30 11.21 -1.85
CA ASP A 79 -7.74 12.51 -2.34
C ASP A 79 -8.76 12.35 -3.49
N GLU A 80 -8.60 11.36 -4.37
CA GLU A 80 -9.58 11.02 -5.40
C GLU A 80 -10.89 10.46 -4.80
N LEU A 81 -10.81 9.56 -3.81
CA LEU A 81 -12.01 9.07 -3.10
C LEU A 81 -12.74 10.22 -2.40
N ALA A 82 -12.01 11.16 -1.79
CA ALA A 82 -12.61 12.34 -1.17
C ALA A 82 -13.28 13.26 -2.19
N ALA A 83 -12.69 13.43 -3.39
CA ALA A 83 -13.29 14.18 -4.48
C ALA A 83 -14.58 13.54 -5.01
N LEU A 84 -14.68 12.20 -4.94
CA LEU A 84 -15.90 11.45 -5.24
C LEU A 84 -16.91 11.43 -4.08
N GLY A 85 -16.61 12.08 -2.93
CA GLY A 85 -17.50 12.16 -1.77
C GLY A 85 -17.38 10.98 -0.79
N TYR A 86 -16.32 10.16 -0.87
CA TYR A 86 -16.12 9.02 0.01
C TYR A 86 -15.05 9.29 1.06
N ARG A 87 -15.29 8.80 2.29
CA ARG A 87 -14.29 8.78 3.36
C ARG A 87 -13.39 7.56 3.21
N SER A 88 -12.11 7.74 3.50
CA SER A 88 -11.14 6.65 3.51
C SER A 88 -10.16 6.80 4.68
N ILE A 89 -9.78 5.66 5.25
CA ILE A 89 -8.75 5.52 6.28
C ILE A 89 -7.63 4.69 5.66
N ALA A 90 -6.47 5.28 5.42
CA ALA A 90 -5.26 4.55 5.05
C ALA A 90 -4.37 4.38 6.28
N ILE A 91 -3.77 3.22 6.44
CA ILE A 91 -2.95 2.90 7.61
C ILE A 91 -1.53 2.55 7.21
N ASP A 92 -0.59 2.83 8.10
CA ASP A 92 0.67 2.10 8.14
C ASP A 92 0.43 0.85 9.01
N THR A 93 0.58 -0.33 8.44
CA THR A 93 0.47 -1.56 9.24
C THR A 93 1.62 -1.65 10.24
N ILE A 94 1.44 -2.37 11.34
CA ILE A 94 2.50 -2.60 12.34
C ILE A 94 3.77 -3.08 11.64
N GLY A 95 4.91 -2.47 11.96
CA GLY A 95 6.21 -2.71 11.35
C GLY A 95 6.56 -1.83 10.15
N TYR A 96 5.64 -0.96 9.71
CA TYR A 96 5.79 -0.13 8.52
C TYR A 96 5.53 1.35 8.79
N GLY A 97 6.10 2.19 7.93
CA GLY A 97 5.87 3.63 7.91
C GLY A 97 6.15 4.28 9.26
N MET A 98 5.12 4.91 9.82
CA MET A 98 5.18 5.62 11.11
C MET A 98 4.50 4.84 12.24
N SER A 99 4.05 3.61 12.00
CA SER A 99 3.54 2.71 13.03
C SER A 99 4.68 2.09 13.85
N ASP A 100 4.35 1.60 15.04
CA ASP A 100 5.34 0.91 15.88
C ASP A 100 5.85 -0.37 15.21
N PRO A 101 7.09 -0.81 15.50
CA PRO A 101 7.70 -1.97 14.85
C PRO A 101 7.00 -3.30 15.14
N GLY A 102 6.31 -3.41 16.29
CA GLY A 102 5.62 -4.64 16.69
C GLY A 102 6.54 -5.84 16.96
N PRO A 103 5.99 -7.06 17.05
CA PRO A 103 6.76 -8.28 17.23
C PRO A 103 7.50 -8.67 15.95
N GLU A 104 8.61 -9.43 16.09
CA GLU A 104 9.42 -9.86 14.94
C GLU A 104 8.71 -10.83 13.99
N ARG A 105 7.77 -11.61 14.50
CA ARG A 105 7.12 -12.71 13.76
C ARG A 105 5.60 -12.70 13.96
N PRO A 106 4.91 -11.64 13.56
CA PRO A 106 3.45 -11.62 13.62
C PRO A 106 2.86 -12.57 12.58
N THR A 107 1.66 -13.06 12.85
CA THR A 107 0.86 -13.74 11.83
C THR A 107 -0.06 -12.76 11.10
N ILE A 108 -0.59 -13.14 9.94
CA ILE A 108 -1.62 -12.33 9.26
C ILE A 108 -2.85 -12.11 10.15
N PRO A 109 -3.39 -13.13 10.87
CA PRO A 109 -4.44 -12.91 11.85
C PRO A 109 -4.08 -11.89 12.94
N ASP A 110 -2.87 -11.93 13.51
CA ASP A 110 -2.44 -10.96 14.53
C ASP A 110 -2.47 -9.54 13.99
N LEU A 111 -1.93 -9.33 12.78
CA LEU A 111 -1.96 -8.03 12.12
C LEU A 111 -3.40 -7.58 11.80
N ALA A 112 -4.26 -8.49 11.35
CA ALA A 112 -5.66 -8.20 11.07
C ALA A 112 -6.44 -7.83 12.35
N ASP A 113 -6.15 -8.46 13.48
CA ASP A 113 -6.79 -8.16 14.77
C ASP A 113 -6.49 -6.73 15.24
N THR A 114 -5.39 -6.11 14.82
CA THR A 114 -5.10 -4.70 15.13
C THR A 114 -6.07 -3.71 14.51
N LEU A 115 -6.81 -4.12 13.48
CA LEU A 115 -7.81 -3.29 12.83
C LEU A 115 -9.06 -3.09 13.68
N VAL A 116 -9.36 -4.00 14.63
CA VAL A 116 -10.51 -3.86 15.53
C VAL A 116 -10.36 -2.62 16.42
N PRO A 117 -9.32 -2.47 17.25
CA PRO A 117 -9.14 -1.28 18.08
C PRO A 117 -8.97 0.00 17.25
N LEU A 118 -8.40 -0.09 16.04
CA LEU A 118 -8.36 1.06 15.12
C LEU A 118 -9.76 1.55 14.78
N LEU A 119 -10.62 0.67 14.29
CA LEU A 119 -11.98 1.02 13.90
C LEU A 119 -12.83 1.48 15.10
N ASP A 120 -12.69 0.82 16.26
CA ASP A 120 -13.42 1.17 17.47
C ASP A 120 -13.03 2.56 17.99
N SER A 121 -11.73 2.89 18.00
CA SER A 121 -11.23 4.21 18.39
C SER A 121 -11.70 5.33 17.45
N LEU A 122 -11.90 5.03 16.17
CA LEU A 122 -12.44 5.94 15.17
C LEU A 122 -13.97 5.94 15.10
N GLN A 123 -14.64 5.15 15.97
CA GLN A 123 -16.09 4.97 16.00
C GLN A 123 -16.68 4.49 14.66
N ILE A 124 -15.90 3.66 13.94
CA ILE A 124 -16.29 3.09 12.66
C ILE A 124 -16.82 1.68 12.89
N ARG A 125 -18.10 1.46 12.59
CA ARG A 125 -18.73 0.16 12.77
C ARG A 125 -18.39 -0.80 11.64
N GLN A 126 -18.46 -0.35 10.38
CA GLN A 126 -18.29 -1.15 9.19
C GLN A 126 -17.44 -0.41 8.15
N VAL A 127 -16.74 -1.16 7.32
CA VAL A 127 -15.89 -0.64 6.27
C VAL A 127 -16.10 -1.38 4.95
N VAL A 128 -15.74 -0.73 3.85
CA VAL A 128 -15.24 -1.41 2.65
C VAL A 128 -13.75 -1.59 2.87
N ILE A 129 -13.27 -2.82 2.98
CA ILE A 129 -11.84 -3.08 3.21
C ILE A 129 -11.14 -3.33 1.87
N ALA A 130 -10.06 -2.60 1.62
CA ALA A 130 -9.25 -2.74 0.41
C ALA A 130 -7.79 -3.00 0.79
N GLY A 131 -7.22 -4.06 0.26
CA GLY A 131 -5.82 -4.42 0.48
C GLY A 131 -5.06 -4.58 -0.82
N HIS A 132 -3.79 -4.19 -0.81
CA HIS A 132 -2.85 -4.40 -1.90
C HIS A 132 -1.76 -5.39 -1.47
N HIS A 133 -1.51 -6.44 -2.28
CA HIS A 133 -0.56 -7.51 -2.01
C HIS A 133 -0.69 -8.04 -0.55
N THR A 134 0.30 -7.81 0.32
CA THR A 134 0.23 -8.21 1.74
C THR A 134 -1.05 -7.69 2.41
N GLY A 135 -1.46 -6.47 2.10
CA GLY A 135 -2.72 -5.90 2.60
C GLY A 135 -3.95 -6.70 2.19
N SER A 136 -3.93 -7.39 1.04
CA SER A 136 -5.02 -8.28 0.63
C SER A 136 -5.20 -9.45 1.59
N LEU A 137 -4.11 -10.02 2.12
CA LEU A 137 -4.19 -11.11 3.10
C LEU A 137 -4.77 -10.62 4.43
N LEU A 138 -4.39 -9.41 4.87
CA LEU A 138 -4.98 -8.79 6.06
C LEU A 138 -6.48 -8.56 5.83
N ALA A 139 -6.87 -8.07 4.65
CA ALA A 139 -8.27 -7.84 4.30
C ALA A 139 -9.08 -9.14 4.30
N VAL A 140 -8.53 -10.22 3.74
CA VAL A 140 -9.16 -11.55 3.75
C VAL A 140 -9.31 -12.08 5.17
N SER A 141 -8.23 -12.06 5.97
CA SER A 141 -8.28 -12.53 7.36
C SER A 141 -9.27 -11.71 8.20
N PHE A 142 -9.26 -10.40 8.04
CA PHE A 142 -10.20 -9.52 8.77
C PHE A 142 -11.66 -9.79 8.37
N ALA A 143 -11.95 -9.91 7.08
CA ALA A 143 -13.31 -10.17 6.59
C ALA A 143 -13.84 -11.55 7.02
N ALA A 144 -12.97 -12.55 7.09
CA ALA A 144 -13.30 -13.89 7.56
C ALA A 144 -13.62 -13.91 9.07
N ARG A 145 -12.80 -13.25 9.88
CA ARG A 145 -12.87 -13.25 11.34
C ARG A 145 -13.90 -12.27 11.90
N TYR A 146 -14.12 -11.16 11.18
CA TYR A 146 -15.03 -10.08 11.62
C TYR A 146 -16.05 -9.72 10.53
N PRO A 147 -16.88 -10.69 10.09
CA PRO A 147 -17.80 -10.49 8.96
C PRO A 147 -18.79 -9.35 9.16
N ASP A 148 -19.18 -9.06 10.40
CA ASP A 148 -20.10 -7.96 10.73
C ASP A 148 -19.46 -6.56 10.62
N ARG A 149 -18.14 -6.49 10.45
CA ARG A 149 -17.36 -5.25 10.31
C ARG A 149 -17.10 -4.91 8.85
N VAL A 150 -17.41 -5.79 7.88
CA VAL A 150 -17.04 -5.65 6.47
C VAL A 150 -18.27 -5.73 5.59
N VAL A 151 -18.51 -4.68 4.81
CA VAL A 151 -19.61 -4.65 3.84
C VAL A 151 -19.19 -5.09 2.43
N ALA A 152 -17.93 -4.87 2.07
CA ALA A 152 -17.34 -5.35 0.82
C ALA A 152 -15.82 -5.48 0.97
N VAL A 153 -15.22 -6.35 0.16
CA VAL A 153 -13.77 -6.61 0.12
C VAL A 153 -13.23 -6.28 -1.25
N ILE A 154 -12.09 -5.61 -1.30
CA ILE A 154 -11.35 -5.31 -2.52
C ILE A 154 -9.93 -5.83 -2.33
N LEU A 155 -9.52 -6.72 -3.21
CA LEU A 155 -8.20 -7.36 -3.20
C LEU A 155 -7.48 -6.95 -4.48
N HIS A 156 -6.39 -6.20 -4.38
CA HIS A 156 -5.57 -5.84 -5.52
C HIS A 156 -4.23 -6.56 -5.43
N GLY A 157 -4.05 -7.59 -6.25
CA GLY A 157 -2.91 -8.48 -6.19
C GLY A 157 -2.88 -9.29 -4.88
N SER A 158 -3.35 -10.53 -4.92
CA SER A 158 -3.47 -11.37 -3.71
C SER A 158 -2.41 -12.45 -3.71
N PRO A 159 -1.44 -12.45 -2.76
CA PRO A 159 -0.44 -13.50 -2.63
C PRO A 159 -1.03 -14.84 -2.16
N PHE A 160 -1.85 -15.45 -3.00
CA PHE A 160 -2.50 -16.74 -2.73
C PHE A 160 -1.55 -17.91 -3.00
N PHE A 161 -0.46 -17.97 -2.21
CA PHE A 161 0.56 -19.00 -2.31
C PHE A 161 0.08 -20.35 -1.82
N ASN A 162 0.54 -21.41 -2.49
CA ASN A 162 0.49 -22.75 -1.94
C ASN A 162 1.72 -23.03 -1.03
N LYS A 163 1.75 -24.20 -0.38
CA LYS A 163 2.81 -24.55 0.59
C LYS A 163 4.20 -24.65 -0.05
N GLU A 164 4.28 -25.15 -1.27
CA GLU A 164 5.53 -25.29 -2.03
C GLU A 164 6.09 -23.91 -2.39
N GLU A 165 5.22 -23.00 -2.83
CA GLU A 165 5.58 -21.61 -3.16
C GLU A 165 6.01 -20.85 -1.91
N GLN A 166 5.32 -21.03 -0.78
CA GLN A 166 5.70 -20.46 0.52
C GLN A 166 7.08 -20.95 0.96
N ALA A 167 7.32 -22.26 0.89
CA ALA A 167 8.62 -22.85 1.24
C ALA A 167 9.75 -22.30 0.34
N ALA A 168 9.49 -22.18 -0.97
CA ALA A 168 10.45 -21.63 -1.93
C ALA A 168 10.75 -20.14 -1.65
N ALA A 169 9.73 -19.36 -1.26
CA ALA A 169 9.90 -17.96 -0.91
C ALA A 169 10.73 -17.79 0.38
N LEU A 170 10.43 -18.58 1.41
CA LEU A 170 11.21 -18.61 2.67
C LEU A 170 12.67 -19.01 2.45
N ALA A 171 12.93 -19.95 1.54
CA ALA A 171 14.29 -20.37 1.22
C ALA A 171 15.13 -19.29 0.53
N LYS A 172 14.53 -18.32 -0.16
CA LYS A 172 15.23 -17.18 -0.76
C LYS A 172 15.75 -16.18 0.27
N GLY A 173 15.17 -16.17 1.47
CA GLY A 173 15.52 -15.22 2.53
C GLY A 173 14.94 -13.83 2.30
N SER A 174 15.30 -12.91 3.20
CA SER A 174 14.90 -11.50 3.14
C SER A 174 15.71 -10.74 2.10
N TYR A 175 15.15 -9.62 1.64
CA TYR A 175 15.83 -8.71 0.72
C TYR A 175 17.04 -8.05 1.40
N ASP A 176 18.12 -7.90 0.62
CA ASP A 176 19.30 -7.17 1.08
C ASP A 176 18.97 -5.67 1.23
N ARG A 177 19.09 -5.18 2.45
CA ARG A 177 18.92 -3.78 2.83
C ARG A 177 20.18 -3.22 3.47
N THR A 178 21.32 -3.82 3.17
CA THR A 178 22.62 -3.36 3.69
C THR A 178 22.83 -1.90 3.28
N LEU A 179 23.20 -1.08 4.27
CA LEU A 179 23.58 0.31 4.02
C LEU A 179 25.02 0.36 3.56
N HIS A 180 25.27 0.96 2.40
CA HIS A 180 26.59 1.18 1.84
C HIS A 180 26.97 2.65 1.99
N GLU A 181 28.24 2.93 2.31
CA GLU A 181 28.76 4.30 2.52
C GLU A 181 28.59 5.19 1.29
N ASP A 182 28.64 4.62 0.11
CA ASP A 182 28.49 5.32 -1.19
C ASP A 182 27.01 5.52 -1.61
N GLY A 183 26.05 5.03 -0.83
CA GLY A 183 24.63 5.12 -1.15
C GLY A 183 24.18 4.25 -2.32
N SER A 184 24.98 3.28 -2.77
CA SER A 184 24.69 2.43 -3.95
C SER A 184 23.40 1.63 -3.79
N GLN A 185 22.99 1.27 -2.56
CA GLN A 185 21.72 0.60 -2.29
C GLN A 185 20.51 1.41 -2.82
N PHE A 186 20.55 2.74 -2.70
CA PHE A 186 19.46 3.58 -3.22
C PHE A 186 19.39 3.55 -4.74
N SER A 187 20.55 3.59 -5.42
CA SER A 187 20.61 3.48 -6.88
C SER A 187 20.15 2.13 -7.38
N ALA A 188 20.53 1.05 -6.72
CA ALA A 188 20.14 -0.31 -7.08
C ALA A 188 18.60 -0.47 -7.02
N TRP A 189 17.97 -0.06 -5.93
CA TRP A 189 16.51 -0.13 -5.77
C TRP A 189 15.76 0.83 -6.70
N TYR A 190 16.24 2.06 -6.84
CA TYR A 190 15.60 3.05 -7.70
C TYR A 190 15.65 2.65 -9.18
N SER A 191 16.73 2.00 -9.60
CA SER A 191 16.92 1.51 -10.96
C SER A 191 16.25 0.16 -11.24
N TYR A 192 15.69 -0.47 -10.20
CA TYR A 192 14.99 -1.73 -10.36
C TYR A 192 13.84 -1.59 -11.36
N LYS A 193 13.92 -2.35 -12.44
CA LYS A 193 12.85 -2.46 -13.43
C LYS A 193 12.09 -3.74 -13.16
N VAL A 194 10.80 -3.64 -13.05
CA VAL A 194 9.96 -4.83 -13.02
C VAL A 194 10.13 -5.57 -14.35
N PRO A 195 10.50 -6.85 -14.34
CA PRO A 195 10.65 -7.63 -15.57
C PRO A 195 9.36 -7.55 -16.41
N GLY A 196 9.49 -7.22 -17.69
CA GLY A 196 8.34 -7.12 -18.60
C GLY A 196 7.63 -5.78 -18.63
N ASP A 197 8.01 -4.80 -17.81
CA ASP A 197 7.46 -3.44 -17.92
C ASP A 197 8.14 -2.67 -19.08
N PRO A 198 7.44 -2.46 -20.21
CA PRO A 198 8.02 -1.78 -21.37
C PRO A 198 8.02 -0.26 -21.23
N ARG A 199 7.46 0.29 -20.15
CA ARG A 199 7.21 1.73 -20.04
C ARG A 199 8.49 2.51 -19.75
N PRO A 200 8.63 3.71 -20.33
CA PRO A 200 9.68 4.63 -19.97
C PRO A 200 9.52 5.11 -18.52
N ASN A 201 10.57 5.74 -17.99
CA ASN A 201 10.51 6.42 -16.70
C ASN A 201 9.62 7.68 -16.81
N THR A 202 8.31 7.51 -16.66
CA THR A 202 7.38 8.64 -16.53
C THR A 202 7.52 9.29 -15.15
N PRO A 203 7.10 10.56 -14.98
CA PRO A 203 7.09 11.21 -13.66
C PRO A 203 6.34 10.40 -12.59
N GLU A 204 5.22 9.77 -12.96
CA GLU A 204 4.41 8.92 -12.08
C GLU A 204 5.19 7.69 -11.63
N ASN A 205 5.81 6.97 -12.55
CA ASN A 205 6.64 5.81 -12.23
C ASN A 205 7.83 6.18 -11.33
N LEU A 206 8.49 7.30 -11.60
CA LEU A 206 9.59 7.79 -10.78
C LEU A 206 9.12 8.16 -9.37
N ARG A 207 7.94 8.77 -9.24
CA ARG A 207 7.32 9.10 -7.96
C ARG A 207 7.00 7.84 -7.16
N SER A 208 6.33 6.86 -7.76
CA SER A 208 5.99 5.59 -7.10
C SER A 208 7.23 4.86 -6.61
N ARG A 209 8.30 4.81 -7.42
CA ARG A 209 9.59 4.23 -7.01
C ARG A 209 10.24 4.99 -5.86
N THR A 210 10.14 6.32 -5.85
CA THR A 210 10.67 7.14 -4.76
C THR A 210 9.93 6.84 -3.46
N TRP A 211 8.61 6.74 -3.48
CA TRP A 211 7.83 6.35 -2.31
C TRP A 211 8.17 4.94 -1.82
N MET A 212 8.29 3.98 -2.72
CA MET A 212 8.68 2.61 -2.38
C MET A 212 10.07 2.58 -1.73
N LEU A 213 11.04 3.29 -2.30
CA LEU A 213 12.39 3.37 -1.75
C LEU A 213 12.41 3.97 -0.34
N LEU A 214 11.73 5.09 -0.13
CA LEU A 214 11.64 5.72 1.19
C LEU A 214 10.97 4.80 2.21
N SER A 215 9.87 4.16 1.83
CA SER A 215 9.13 3.25 2.71
C SER A 215 9.97 2.04 3.09
N LEU A 216 10.74 1.47 2.14
CA LEU A 216 11.63 0.34 2.39
C LEU A 216 12.67 0.63 3.49
N TYR A 217 13.20 1.86 3.54
CA TYR A 217 14.21 2.23 4.55
C TYR A 217 13.61 2.81 5.84
N LEU A 218 12.28 3.04 5.87
CA LEU A 218 11.56 3.40 7.10
C LEU A 218 11.01 2.19 7.85
N MET A 219 10.88 1.04 7.19
CA MET A 219 10.36 -0.17 7.84
C MET A 219 11.41 -0.82 8.75
N GLY A 220 10.92 -1.49 9.79
CA GLY A 220 11.69 -2.39 10.64
C GLY A 220 12.04 -3.72 9.96
N PRO A 221 12.16 -4.82 10.71
CA PRO A 221 12.25 -6.17 10.15
C PRO A 221 11.12 -6.43 9.15
N ASP A 222 11.35 -7.28 8.15
CA ASP A 222 10.33 -7.59 7.13
C ASP A 222 9.25 -8.54 7.68
N VAL A 223 8.43 -7.99 8.55
CA VAL A 223 7.35 -8.73 9.23
C VAL A 223 6.23 -9.15 8.27
N GLY A 224 5.99 -8.37 7.22
CA GLY A 224 4.92 -8.64 6.26
C GLY A 224 5.19 -9.87 5.42
N HIS A 225 6.37 -10.00 4.80
CA HIS A 225 6.70 -11.20 4.03
C HIS A 225 6.81 -12.44 4.93
N TRP A 226 7.35 -12.27 6.16
CA TRP A 226 7.29 -13.35 7.15
C TRP A 226 5.86 -13.83 7.35
N ALA A 227 4.91 -12.92 7.61
CA ALA A 227 3.51 -13.27 7.86
C ALA A 227 2.85 -13.90 6.62
N VAL A 228 3.09 -13.33 5.41
CA VAL A 228 2.57 -13.83 4.12
C VAL A 228 2.97 -15.29 3.88
N TYR A 229 4.25 -15.60 4.05
CA TYR A 229 4.77 -16.95 3.75
C TYR A 229 4.44 -17.99 4.84
N HIS A 230 3.79 -17.59 5.94
CA HIS A 230 3.30 -18.48 6.98
C HIS A 230 1.78 -18.53 7.08
N TYR A 231 1.06 -17.90 6.13
CA TYR A 231 -0.40 -17.82 6.16
C TYR A 231 -1.05 -18.69 5.08
N ASP A 232 -1.89 -19.64 5.52
CA ASP A 232 -2.79 -20.37 4.62
C ASP A 232 -4.07 -19.53 4.44
N MET A 233 -4.16 -18.87 3.29
CA MET A 233 -5.27 -17.96 2.98
C MET A 233 -6.55 -18.69 2.60
N ALA A 234 -6.48 -19.98 2.16
CA ALA A 234 -7.61 -20.66 1.56
C ALA A 234 -8.82 -20.83 2.50
N PRO A 235 -8.67 -21.25 3.79
CA PRO A 235 -9.81 -21.36 4.70
C PRO A 235 -10.54 -20.03 4.91
N ASP A 236 -9.79 -18.94 5.12
CA ASP A 236 -10.36 -17.62 5.33
C ASP A 236 -11.05 -17.11 4.06
N ALA A 237 -10.42 -17.25 2.89
CA ALA A 237 -11.02 -16.88 1.61
C ALA A 237 -12.34 -17.61 1.34
N LEU A 238 -12.43 -18.89 1.70
CA LEU A 238 -13.66 -19.69 1.56
C LEU A 238 -14.77 -19.24 2.52
N SER A 239 -14.44 -18.63 3.66
CA SER A 239 -15.40 -18.21 4.68
C SER A 239 -16.00 -16.82 4.44
N ILE A 240 -15.38 -15.98 3.58
CA ILE A 240 -15.86 -14.62 3.30
C ILE A 240 -17.27 -14.66 2.71
N LYS A 241 -18.18 -13.86 3.31
CA LYS A 241 -19.58 -13.70 2.87
C LYS A 241 -19.81 -12.37 2.17
N ALA A 242 -18.97 -11.37 2.43
CA ALA A 242 -19.09 -10.06 1.82
C ALA A 242 -18.81 -10.11 0.32
N PRO A 243 -19.52 -9.34 -0.50
CA PRO A 243 -19.19 -9.15 -1.91
C PRO A 243 -17.71 -8.78 -2.06
N THR A 244 -17.01 -9.46 -2.96
CA THR A 244 -15.55 -9.32 -3.11
C THR A 244 -15.19 -9.01 -4.56
N LEU A 245 -14.30 -8.03 -4.76
CA LEU A 245 -13.67 -7.69 -6.02
C LEU A 245 -12.18 -8.06 -5.95
N ILE A 246 -11.73 -8.89 -6.88
CA ILE A 246 -10.32 -9.14 -7.13
C ILE A 246 -9.90 -8.24 -8.30
N LEU A 247 -8.96 -7.34 -8.05
CA LEU A 247 -8.25 -6.56 -9.06
C LEU A 247 -6.86 -7.17 -9.25
N THR A 248 -6.42 -7.23 -10.49
CA THR A 248 -5.05 -7.67 -10.82
C THR A 248 -4.49 -6.84 -11.94
N ASP A 249 -3.19 -6.67 -11.98
CA ASP A 249 -2.49 -6.09 -13.13
C ASP A 249 -1.88 -7.23 -13.97
N ALA A 250 -2.05 -7.16 -15.29
CA ALA A 250 -1.73 -8.27 -16.20
C ALA A 250 -0.27 -8.75 -16.12
N HIS A 251 0.63 -7.83 -15.77
CA HIS A 251 2.07 -8.13 -15.62
C HIS A 251 2.56 -8.04 -14.17
N ASP A 252 1.65 -8.12 -13.19
CA ASP A 252 2.04 -8.32 -11.81
C ASP A 252 2.64 -9.71 -11.62
N MET A 253 3.69 -9.80 -10.80
CA MET A 253 4.36 -11.06 -10.50
C MET A 253 3.44 -12.09 -9.83
N ILE A 254 2.33 -11.64 -9.24
CA ILE A 254 1.35 -12.50 -8.57
C ILE A 254 0.00 -12.58 -9.31
N ASN A 255 -0.08 -12.11 -10.55
CA ASN A 255 -1.30 -12.19 -11.37
C ASN A 255 -1.88 -13.61 -11.43
N ALA A 256 -1.04 -14.63 -11.65
CA ALA A 256 -1.48 -16.03 -11.67
C ALA A 256 -2.06 -16.51 -10.33
N LEU A 257 -1.68 -15.88 -9.21
CA LEU A 257 -2.23 -16.19 -7.89
C LEU A 257 -3.63 -15.59 -7.73
N ASP A 258 -3.87 -14.40 -8.26
CA ASP A 258 -5.22 -13.80 -8.32
C ASP A 258 -6.16 -14.63 -9.16
N GLU A 259 -5.71 -15.12 -10.31
CA GLU A 259 -6.50 -16.06 -11.14
C GLU A 259 -6.81 -17.37 -10.39
N ARG A 260 -5.85 -17.88 -9.60
CA ARG A 260 -6.05 -19.05 -8.76
C ARG A 260 -7.12 -18.80 -7.69
N LEU A 261 -7.07 -17.64 -7.04
CA LEU A 261 -8.09 -17.24 -6.06
C LEU A 261 -9.47 -17.08 -6.71
N ALA A 262 -9.55 -16.47 -7.88
CA ALA A 262 -10.80 -16.34 -8.63
C ALA A 262 -11.39 -17.70 -9.05
N LYS A 263 -10.55 -18.68 -9.36
CA LYS A 263 -11.00 -20.08 -9.62
C LYS A 263 -11.52 -20.75 -8.36
N LEU A 264 -10.93 -20.50 -7.19
CA LEU A 264 -11.41 -21.02 -5.91
C LEU A 264 -12.73 -20.36 -5.50
N ARG A 265 -12.91 -19.08 -5.78
CA ARG A 265 -14.08 -18.25 -5.43
C ARG A 265 -14.68 -17.63 -6.71
N PRO A 266 -15.40 -18.43 -7.52
CA PRO A 266 -16.00 -17.96 -8.77
C PRO A 266 -17.15 -16.96 -8.57
N ASP A 267 -17.60 -16.79 -7.34
CA ASP A 267 -18.57 -15.77 -6.91
C ASP A 267 -17.92 -14.40 -6.67
N PHE A 268 -16.59 -14.33 -6.54
CA PHE A 268 -15.85 -13.07 -6.47
C PHE A 268 -15.78 -12.44 -7.86
N LYS A 269 -16.02 -11.14 -7.95
CA LYS A 269 -15.83 -10.41 -9.20
C LYS A 269 -14.32 -10.34 -9.49
N PHE A 270 -13.89 -10.77 -10.67
CA PHE A 270 -12.50 -10.67 -11.12
C PHE A 270 -12.38 -9.64 -12.24
N GLN A 271 -11.36 -8.77 -12.13
CA GLN A 271 -11.13 -7.72 -13.13
C GLN A 271 -9.64 -7.44 -13.28
N ILE A 272 -9.14 -7.39 -14.52
CA ILE A 272 -7.82 -6.85 -14.84
C ILE A 272 -7.92 -5.33 -14.75
N PHE A 273 -7.14 -4.74 -13.83
CA PHE A 273 -7.11 -3.30 -13.63
C PHE A 273 -6.22 -2.62 -14.68
N SER A 274 -5.03 -3.16 -14.92
CA SER A 274 -4.08 -2.58 -15.89
C SER A 274 -3.37 -3.68 -16.67
N ASP A 275 -2.95 -3.36 -17.89
CA ASP A 275 -2.10 -4.21 -18.72
C ASP A 275 -0.62 -4.18 -18.29
N TYR A 276 -0.30 -3.52 -17.17
CA TYR A 276 1.05 -3.32 -16.66
C TYR A 276 1.28 -4.04 -15.33
N THR A 277 2.11 -3.47 -14.45
CA THR A 277 2.55 -4.09 -13.20
C THR A 277 1.84 -3.52 -11.97
N GLY A 278 1.93 -4.20 -10.84
CA GLY A 278 1.19 -3.97 -9.59
C GLY A 278 1.31 -2.62 -8.89
N ILE A 279 2.10 -1.68 -9.39
CA ILE A 279 2.12 -0.29 -8.87
C ILE A 279 1.18 0.64 -9.62
N GLN A 280 0.34 0.12 -10.51
CA GLN A 280 -0.50 0.95 -11.38
C GLN A 280 -1.55 1.72 -10.62
N MET A 281 -2.04 1.22 -9.51
CA MET A 281 -2.95 1.96 -8.63
C MET A 281 -2.35 3.32 -8.19
N MET A 282 -1.03 3.41 -7.98
CA MET A 282 -0.36 4.67 -7.65
C MET A 282 -0.17 5.58 -8.87
N ASN A 283 -0.06 5.01 -10.06
CA ASN A 283 0.13 5.76 -11.29
C ASN A 283 -1.22 6.24 -11.88
N GLU A 284 -2.30 5.54 -11.57
CA GLU A 284 -3.66 5.81 -12.04
C GLU A 284 -4.65 5.94 -10.85
N PRO A 285 -4.39 6.81 -9.85
CA PRO A 285 -5.14 6.87 -8.58
C PRO A 285 -6.62 7.16 -8.80
N LYS A 286 -6.95 8.04 -9.74
CA LYS A 286 -8.34 8.37 -10.10
C LYS A 286 -9.07 7.15 -10.65
N ARG A 287 -8.47 6.45 -11.62
CA ARG A 287 -9.08 5.25 -12.21
C ARG A 287 -9.30 4.16 -11.17
N TRP A 288 -8.33 3.99 -10.25
CA TRP A 288 -8.48 3.03 -9.17
C TRP A 288 -9.64 3.43 -8.23
N ALA A 289 -9.71 4.69 -7.82
CA ALA A 289 -10.79 5.19 -6.97
C ALA A 289 -12.17 5.01 -7.62
N GLU A 290 -12.32 5.37 -8.90
CA GLU A 290 -13.54 5.17 -9.67
C GLU A 290 -13.92 3.68 -9.74
N THR A 291 -12.97 2.80 -10.03
CA THR A 291 -13.20 1.34 -10.13
C THR A 291 -13.73 0.75 -8.82
N VAL A 292 -13.14 1.12 -7.68
CA VAL A 292 -13.56 0.57 -6.38
C VAL A 292 -14.88 1.18 -5.90
N VAL A 293 -15.14 2.43 -6.24
CA VAL A 293 -16.42 3.10 -5.97
C VAL A 293 -17.54 2.46 -6.79
N ASP A 294 -17.35 2.23 -8.07
CA ASP A 294 -18.33 1.57 -8.93
C ASP A 294 -18.75 0.19 -8.43
N PHE A 295 -17.80 -0.53 -7.82
CA PHE A 295 -18.09 -1.80 -7.18
C PHE A 295 -18.80 -1.64 -5.83
N ALA A 296 -18.31 -0.75 -4.96
CA ALA A 296 -18.73 -0.69 -3.57
C ALA A 296 -20.01 0.15 -3.35
N ALA A 297 -20.23 1.23 -4.11
CA ALA A 297 -21.34 2.16 -3.90
C ALA A 297 -22.72 1.48 -3.86
N PRO A 298 -23.06 0.55 -4.78
CA PRO A 298 -24.36 -0.15 -4.74
C PRO A 298 -24.54 -1.03 -3.49
N ILE A 299 -23.45 -1.41 -2.82
CA ILE A 299 -23.45 -2.25 -1.63
C ILE A 299 -23.61 -1.38 -0.37
N MET A 300 -22.97 -0.21 -0.36
CA MET A 300 -22.94 0.71 0.80
C MET A 300 -24.30 1.36 1.10
N VAL A 301 -25.23 1.40 0.15
CA VAL A 301 -26.58 1.98 0.30
C VAL A 301 -27.63 0.98 0.79
N ARG A 302 -27.25 -0.27 1.04
CA ARG A 302 -28.12 -1.31 1.58
C ARG A 302 -27.98 -1.40 3.09
#